data_a305f02e52108cd5ab63577f448ea548
#
_entry.id   a305f02e52108cd5ab63577f448ea548
#
_cell.length_a   1.000
_cell.length_b   1.000
_cell.length_c   1.000
_cell.angle_alpha   90.00
_cell.angle_beta   90.00
_cell.angle_gamma   90.00
#
_symmetry.space_group_name_H-M   'P 1'
#
loop_
_entity.id
_entity.type
_entity.pdbx_description
1 polymer ?
#
loop_
_entity_poly.entity_id
_entity_poly.type
_entity_poly.pdbx_seq_one_letter_code
_entity_poly.pdbx_strand_id
1 'polypeptide(L)'
;VALAIMALMATLGWRVLASMQTAVEINRQHADQVLTLDASLAQWGMDLDAMVELPLTRTLEWDGRALHLTRRSGSTGSDGAIVVAWTRASRNGQFQWLRWQSLPFTSREGWQTAWNEAHNWAQTSQDSTDRREVRLTGLAEWQVFFYRTGAWGNPLSSTGADPAVNNSLPDGIRLVL
;
A
#
# COMPACT_ATOMS: atom_id res chain seq x y z
N VAL A 1 -28.32 55.78 -0.99
CA VAL A 1 -29.08 54.52 -0.93
C VAL A 1 -28.65 53.59 -2.08
N ALA A 2 -28.64 54.03 -3.35
CA ALA A 2 -28.28 53.20 -4.51
C ALA A 2 -26.86 52.58 -4.41
N LEU A 3 -25.84 53.35 -4.00
CA LEU A 3 -24.47 52.87 -3.81
C LEU A 3 -24.34 51.76 -2.74
N ALA A 4 -25.13 51.88 -1.67
CA ALA A 4 -25.12 50.84 -0.62
C ALA A 4 -25.71 49.52 -1.11
N ILE A 5 -26.75 49.56 -1.93
CA ILE A 5 -27.37 48.37 -2.53
C ILE A 5 -26.41 47.73 -3.53
N MET A 6 -25.73 48.48 -4.35
CA MET A 6 -24.72 47.96 -5.29
C MET A 6 -23.54 47.31 -4.58
N ALA A 7 -23.04 47.91 -3.50
CA ALA A 7 -21.99 47.34 -2.69
C ALA A 7 -22.43 45.99 -2.02
N LEU A 8 -23.68 45.94 -1.56
CA LEU A 8 -24.24 44.73 -0.97
C LEU A 8 -24.38 43.58 -2.01
N MET A 9 -24.85 43.88 -3.21
CA MET A 9 -24.95 42.92 -4.30
C MET A 9 -23.57 42.42 -4.75
N ALA A 10 -22.57 43.30 -4.83
CA ALA A 10 -21.21 42.95 -5.19
C ALA A 10 -20.58 42.00 -4.14
N THR A 11 -20.79 42.27 -2.85
CA THR A 11 -20.28 41.42 -1.76
C THR A 11 -20.97 40.05 -1.72
N LEU A 12 -22.27 40.00 -2.00
CA LEU A 12 -23.00 38.73 -2.08
C LEU A 12 -22.55 37.91 -3.30
N GLY A 13 -22.39 38.54 -4.47
CA GLY A 13 -21.88 37.91 -5.66
C GLY A 13 -20.48 37.31 -5.46
N TRP A 14 -19.59 38.08 -4.80
CA TRP A 14 -18.25 37.62 -4.47
C TRP A 14 -18.26 36.40 -3.52
N ARG A 15 -19.12 36.42 -2.50
CA ARG A 15 -19.26 35.29 -1.57
C ARG A 15 -19.74 34.02 -2.27
N VAL A 16 -20.70 34.13 -3.17
CA VAL A 16 -21.19 32.98 -3.94
C VAL A 16 -20.07 32.42 -4.82
N LEU A 17 -19.32 33.26 -5.50
CA LEU A 17 -18.20 32.81 -6.33
C LEU A 17 -17.11 32.13 -5.52
N ALA A 18 -16.74 32.71 -4.38
CA ALA A 18 -15.75 32.11 -3.46
C ALA A 18 -16.20 30.77 -2.92
N SER A 19 -17.49 30.61 -2.57
CA SER A 19 -18.03 29.32 -2.10
C SER A 19 -18.05 28.26 -3.20
N MET A 20 -18.32 28.64 -4.45
CA MET A 20 -18.24 27.71 -5.59
C MET A 20 -16.81 27.23 -5.83
N GLN A 21 -15.83 28.14 -5.77
CA GLN A 21 -14.41 27.77 -5.92
C GLN A 21 -13.97 26.80 -4.83
N THR A 22 -14.37 27.02 -3.58
CA THR A 22 -14.07 26.12 -2.47
C THR A 22 -14.71 24.75 -2.67
N ALA A 23 -15.97 24.70 -3.12
CA ALA A 23 -16.65 23.44 -3.39
C ALA A 23 -15.99 22.64 -4.52
N VAL A 24 -15.55 23.31 -5.59
CA VAL A 24 -14.83 22.68 -6.70
C VAL A 24 -13.49 22.11 -6.23
N GLU A 25 -12.75 22.86 -5.41
CA GLU A 25 -11.46 22.41 -4.88
C GLU A 25 -11.61 21.19 -3.95
N ILE A 26 -12.61 21.20 -3.05
CA ILE A 26 -12.92 20.05 -2.19
C ILE A 26 -13.28 18.82 -3.02
N ASN A 27 -14.12 18.97 -4.04
CA ASN A 27 -14.50 17.87 -4.92
C ASN A 27 -13.31 17.32 -5.70
N ARG A 28 -12.41 18.20 -6.17
CA ARG A 28 -11.18 17.80 -6.86
C ARG A 28 -10.26 17.01 -5.95
N GLN A 29 -10.00 17.50 -4.73
CA GLN A 29 -9.18 16.81 -3.74
C GLN A 29 -9.76 15.42 -3.40
N HIS A 30 -11.07 15.31 -3.27
CA HIS A 30 -11.74 14.03 -3.02
C HIS A 30 -11.59 13.07 -4.20
N ALA A 31 -11.77 13.55 -5.43
CA ALA A 31 -11.56 12.77 -6.64
C ALA A 31 -10.11 12.26 -6.75
N ASP A 32 -9.13 13.11 -6.49
CA ASP A 32 -7.71 12.75 -6.52
C ASP A 32 -7.38 11.68 -5.45
N GLN A 33 -7.97 11.76 -4.26
CA GLN A 33 -7.82 10.73 -3.22
C GLN A 33 -8.39 9.38 -3.65
N VAL A 34 -9.58 9.36 -4.24
CA VAL A 34 -10.21 8.14 -4.74
C VAL A 34 -9.37 7.51 -5.84
N LEU A 35 -8.91 8.29 -6.81
CA LEU A 35 -8.05 7.81 -7.90
C LEU A 35 -6.72 7.25 -7.38
N THR A 36 -6.13 7.90 -6.38
CA THR A 36 -4.88 7.43 -5.76
C THR A 36 -5.09 6.10 -5.01
N LEU A 37 -6.20 5.97 -4.29
CA LEU A 37 -6.54 4.73 -3.62
C LEU A 37 -6.79 3.60 -4.63
N ASP A 38 -7.53 3.87 -5.69
CA ASP A 38 -7.84 2.90 -6.74
C ASP A 38 -6.57 2.39 -7.43
N ALA A 39 -5.66 3.30 -7.79
CA ALA A 39 -4.35 2.96 -8.35
C ALA A 39 -3.50 2.13 -7.36
N SER A 40 -3.57 2.45 -6.07
CA SER A 40 -2.86 1.72 -5.01
C SER A 40 -3.40 0.29 -4.85
N LEU A 41 -4.71 0.12 -4.89
CA LEU A 41 -5.37 -1.19 -4.84
C LEU A 41 -5.07 -2.03 -6.10
N ALA A 42 -5.06 -1.40 -7.27
CA ALA A 42 -4.66 -2.07 -8.51
C ALA A 42 -3.21 -2.57 -8.43
N GLN A 43 -2.29 -1.75 -7.91
CA GLN A 43 -0.90 -2.16 -7.70
C GLN A 43 -0.76 -3.30 -6.69
N TRP A 44 -1.55 -3.26 -5.60
CA TRP A 44 -1.63 -4.36 -4.63
C TRP A 44 -2.08 -5.67 -5.30
N GLY A 45 -3.15 -5.63 -6.10
CA GLY A 45 -3.61 -6.78 -6.87
C GLY A 45 -2.55 -7.32 -7.81
N MET A 46 -1.90 -6.46 -8.58
CA MET A 46 -0.82 -6.86 -9.50
C MET A 46 0.37 -7.50 -8.77
N ASP A 47 0.71 -7.04 -7.57
CA ASP A 47 1.79 -7.64 -6.79
C ASP A 47 1.41 -9.04 -6.31
N LEU A 48 0.17 -9.26 -5.89
CA LEU A 48 -0.32 -10.56 -5.48
C LEU A 48 -0.44 -11.55 -6.66
N ASP A 49 -0.97 -11.09 -7.78
CA ASP A 49 -1.15 -11.93 -8.98
C ASP A 49 0.19 -12.38 -9.59
N ALA A 50 1.23 -11.58 -9.39
CA ALA A 50 2.58 -11.89 -9.88
C ALA A 50 3.42 -12.71 -8.91
N MET A 51 2.88 -13.14 -7.75
CA MET A 51 3.63 -13.97 -6.79
C MET A 51 4.19 -15.22 -7.45
N VAL A 52 5.37 -15.61 -7.00
CA VAL A 52 6.08 -16.80 -7.50
C VAL A 52 6.68 -17.57 -6.34
N GLU A 53 6.44 -18.88 -6.35
CA GLU A 53 7.10 -19.81 -5.44
C GLU A 53 8.45 -20.19 -6.00
N LEU A 54 9.50 -19.87 -5.27
CA LEU A 54 10.86 -20.26 -5.60
C LEU A 54 11.38 -21.27 -4.57
N PRO A 55 12.17 -22.27 -4.98
CA PRO A 55 12.70 -23.27 -4.05
C PRO A 55 13.48 -22.64 -2.90
N LEU A 56 13.20 -23.08 -1.69
CA LEU A 56 13.89 -22.65 -0.46
C LEU A 56 13.78 -21.14 -0.15
N THR A 57 12.70 -20.50 -0.62
CA THR A 57 12.39 -19.11 -0.32
C THR A 57 11.01 -18.98 0.30
N ARG A 58 10.68 -17.80 0.84
CA ARG A 58 9.32 -17.47 1.26
C ARG A 58 8.62 -16.69 0.16
N THR A 59 7.44 -17.13 -0.19
CA THR A 59 6.62 -16.43 -1.18
C THR A 59 5.81 -15.32 -0.58
N LEU A 60 5.29 -15.52 0.64
CA LEU A 60 4.43 -14.57 1.33
C LEU A 60 4.64 -14.66 2.84
N GLU A 61 4.68 -13.51 3.51
CA GLU A 61 4.75 -13.41 4.96
C GLU A 61 4.07 -12.15 5.45
N TRP A 62 3.27 -12.30 6.49
CA TRP A 62 2.74 -11.19 7.29
C TRP A 62 3.38 -11.24 8.67
N ASP A 63 4.08 -10.19 9.06
CA ASP A 63 4.77 -10.09 10.36
C ASP A 63 3.98 -9.32 11.42
N GLY A 64 2.73 -8.94 11.12
CA GLY A 64 1.86 -8.12 11.97
C GLY A 64 1.96 -6.62 11.68
N ARG A 65 2.92 -6.21 10.88
CA ARG A 65 3.17 -4.81 10.51
C ARG A 65 3.28 -4.62 9.00
N ALA A 66 3.95 -5.54 8.35
CA ALA A 66 4.19 -5.49 6.92
C ALA A 66 3.84 -6.81 6.24
N LEU A 67 3.37 -6.73 5.02
CA LEU A 67 3.23 -7.87 4.12
C LEU A 67 4.43 -7.91 3.20
N HIS A 68 5.17 -9.01 3.25
CA HIS A 68 6.31 -9.29 2.39
C HIS A 68 5.94 -10.36 1.37
N LEU A 69 6.31 -10.18 0.13
CA LEU A 69 6.05 -11.17 -0.92
C LEU A 69 7.19 -11.22 -1.94
N THR A 70 7.37 -12.40 -2.53
CA THR A 70 8.27 -12.65 -3.65
C THR A 70 7.43 -12.74 -4.92
N ARG A 71 7.74 -11.92 -5.93
CA ARG A 71 7.03 -11.90 -7.21
C ARG A 71 7.99 -11.89 -8.40
N ARG A 72 7.48 -12.21 -9.58
CA ARG A 72 8.24 -12.04 -10.82
C ARG A 72 8.54 -10.56 -11.08
N SER A 73 9.75 -10.28 -11.54
CA SER A 73 10.08 -8.94 -12.06
C SER A 73 9.23 -8.66 -13.30
N GLY A 74 8.50 -7.53 -13.29
CA GLY A 74 7.67 -7.12 -14.43
C GLY A 74 8.43 -6.31 -15.49
N SER A 75 9.73 -6.09 -15.32
CA SER A 75 10.52 -5.31 -16.28
C SER A 75 10.88 -6.18 -17.50
N THR A 76 10.49 -5.71 -18.68
CA THR A 76 10.88 -6.29 -19.96
C THR A 76 12.42 -6.36 -20.02
N GLY A 77 12.97 -7.58 -20.02
CA GLY A 77 14.42 -7.80 -20.18
C GLY A 77 15.18 -8.20 -18.91
N SER A 78 14.55 -8.29 -17.75
CA SER A 78 15.16 -8.90 -16.57
C SER A 78 14.41 -10.18 -16.19
N ASP A 79 14.96 -11.32 -16.58
CA ASP A 79 14.58 -12.61 -16.03
C ASP A 79 14.99 -12.62 -14.55
N GLY A 80 14.03 -12.53 -13.65
CA GLY A 80 14.31 -12.51 -12.21
C GLY A 80 13.06 -12.30 -11.38
N ALA A 81 13.26 -12.40 -10.09
CA ALA A 81 12.23 -12.09 -9.10
C ALA A 81 12.63 -10.83 -8.31
N ILE A 82 11.65 -10.25 -7.66
CA ILE A 82 11.83 -9.14 -6.71
C ILE A 82 11.10 -9.46 -5.42
N VAL A 83 11.57 -8.91 -4.31
CA VAL A 83 10.82 -8.84 -3.07
C VAL A 83 10.07 -7.53 -3.03
N VAL A 84 8.81 -7.59 -2.68
CA VAL A 84 7.95 -6.43 -2.42
C VAL A 84 7.51 -6.45 -0.98
N ALA A 85 7.48 -5.30 -0.35
CA ALA A 85 6.94 -5.14 0.99
C ALA A 85 5.91 -4.00 1.01
N TRP A 86 4.82 -4.24 1.72
CA TRP A 86 3.75 -3.28 1.96
C TRP A 86 3.63 -3.02 3.45
N THR A 87 3.57 -1.77 3.85
CA THR A 87 3.39 -1.39 5.25
C THR A 87 2.63 -0.09 5.40
N ARG A 88 2.09 0.13 6.59
CA ARG A 88 1.60 1.42 7.02
C ARG A 88 2.60 2.02 7.99
N ALA A 89 3.16 3.16 7.64
CA ALA A 89 4.09 3.86 8.52
C ALA A 89 3.89 5.38 8.46
N SER A 90 4.37 6.07 9.49
CA SER A 90 4.36 7.53 9.51
C SER A 90 5.48 8.07 8.61
N ARG A 91 5.12 9.03 7.77
CA ARG A 91 6.04 9.83 6.96
C ARG A 91 5.62 11.30 7.05
N ASN A 92 6.55 12.17 7.41
CA ASN A 92 6.24 13.59 7.64
C ASN A 92 5.07 13.81 8.63
N GLY A 93 4.98 12.98 9.67
CA GLY A 93 3.92 13.08 10.69
C GLY A 93 2.54 12.55 10.25
N GLN A 94 2.40 12.00 9.06
CA GLN A 94 1.15 11.42 8.56
C GLN A 94 1.32 9.92 8.31
N PHE A 95 0.33 9.14 8.69
CA PHE A 95 0.29 7.73 8.36
C PHE A 95 -0.08 7.53 6.91
N GLN A 96 0.75 6.76 6.21
CA GLN A 96 0.63 6.49 4.78
C GLN A 96 0.77 5.00 4.50
N TRP A 97 0.14 4.55 3.44
CA TRP A 97 0.35 3.24 2.88
C TRP A 97 1.57 3.30 1.98
N LEU A 98 2.55 2.47 2.28
CA LEU A 98 3.85 2.48 1.64
C LEU A 98 4.10 1.16 0.94
N ARG A 99 4.70 1.22 -0.22
CA ARG A 99 5.19 0.07 -0.97
C ARG A 99 6.69 0.23 -1.21
N TRP A 100 7.42 -0.85 -0.99
CA TRP A 100 8.84 -0.94 -1.28
C TRP A 100 9.11 -2.14 -2.20
N GLN A 101 10.13 -2.06 -3.04
CA GLN A 101 10.57 -3.19 -3.87
C GLN A 101 12.09 -3.27 -3.95
N SER A 102 12.60 -4.49 -3.98
CA SER A 102 14.03 -4.75 -4.18
C SER A 102 14.47 -4.52 -5.63
N LEU A 103 15.77 -4.57 -5.84
CA LEU A 103 16.32 -4.83 -7.16
C LEU A 103 16.00 -6.28 -7.59
N PRO A 104 15.94 -6.58 -8.90
CA PRO A 104 15.77 -7.93 -9.40
C PRO A 104 16.93 -8.85 -8.98
N PHE A 105 16.62 -10.08 -8.65
CA PHE A 105 17.59 -11.12 -8.31
C PHE A 105 17.28 -12.42 -9.07
N THR A 106 18.31 -13.25 -9.23
CA THR A 106 18.22 -14.57 -9.88
C THR A 106 18.80 -15.70 -9.00
N SER A 107 19.34 -15.35 -7.83
CA SER A 107 19.95 -16.30 -6.91
C SER A 107 19.26 -16.30 -5.54
N ARG A 108 19.43 -17.39 -4.78
CA ARG A 108 18.93 -17.48 -3.41
C ARG A 108 19.59 -16.45 -2.48
N GLU A 109 20.87 -16.18 -2.64
CA GLU A 109 21.58 -15.17 -1.85
C GLU A 109 21.03 -13.77 -2.13
N GLY A 110 20.75 -13.47 -3.41
CA GLY A 110 20.10 -12.22 -3.80
C GLY A 110 18.72 -12.09 -3.18
N TRP A 111 17.94 -13.19 -3.17
CA TRP A 111 16.65 -13.21 -2.47
C TRP A 111 16.82 -12.95 -0.97
N GLN A 112 17.76 -13.62 -0.29
CA GLN A 112 17.97 -13.44 1.15
C GLN A 112 18.34 -11.99 1.49
N THR A 113 19.19 -11.38 0.68
CA THR A 113 19.57 -9.97 0.83
C THR A 113 18.34 -9.06 0.67
N ALA A 114 17.58 -9.24 -0.41
CA ALA A 114 16.38 -8.47 -0.70
C ALA A 114 15.30 -8.64 0.39
N TRP A 115 15.14 -9.85 0.92
CA TRP A 115 14.19 -10.16 1.99
C TRP A 115 14.57 -9.46 3.30
N ASN A 116 15.84 -9.50 3.67
CA ASN A 116 16.34 -8.81 4.85
C ASN A 116 16.24 -7.28 4.71
N GLU A 117 16.53 -6.74 3.53
CA GLU A 117 16.35 -5.31 3.25
C GLU A 117 14.89 -4.88 3.40
N ALA A 118 13.94 -5.68 2.90
CA ALA A 118 12.51 -5.44 3.02
C ALA A 118 12.05 -5.39 4.49
N HIS A 119 12.53 -6.34 5.31
CA HIS A 119 12.24 -6.37 6.75
C HIS A 119 12.81 -5.15 7.46
N ASN A 120 14.06 -4.82 7.21
CA ASN A 120 14.71 -3.66 7.82
C ASN A 120 13.99 -2.35 7.44
N TRP A 121 13.60 -2.22 6.16
CA TRP A 121 12.83 -1.07 5.71
C TRP A 121 11.49 -0.95 6.43
N ALA A 122 10.74 -2.05 6.55
CA ALA A 122 9.43 -2.05 7.20
C ALA A 122 9.50 -1.69 8.70
N GLN A 123 10.62 -1.99 9.36
CA GLN A 123 10.84 -1.66 10.77
C GLN A 123 11.29 -0.22 10.99
N THR A 124 11.81 0.45 9.97
CA THR A 124 12.33 1.81 10.06
C THR A 124 11.19 2.82 10.17
N SER A 125 11.16 3.53 11.30
CA SER A 125 10.13 4.56 11.56
C SER A 125 10.50 5.93 10.99
N GLN A 126 11.73 6.12 10.54
CA GLN A 126 12.21 7.40 10.01
C GLN A 126 11.84 7.61 8.55
N ASP A 127 11.75 8.87 8.16
CA ASP A 127 11.60 9.23 6.74
C ASP A 127 12.74 8.62 5.93
N SER A 128 12.41 7.60 5.16
CA SER A 128 13.35 6.95 4.28
C SER A 128 13.53 7.79 3.01
N THR A 129 14.78 8.09 2.67
CA THR A 129 15.15 8.63 1.36
C THR A 129 15.39 7.53 0.33
N ASP A 130 15.03 6.27 0.66
CA ASP A 130 15.18 5.15 -0.24
C ASP A 130 14.28 5.33 -1.46
N ARG A 131 14.87 5.48 -2.63
CA ARG A 131 14.16 5.64 -3.91
C ARG A 131 13.31 4.43 -4.29
N ARG A 132 13.46 3.31 -3.58
CA ARG A 132 12.67 2.10 -3.76
C ARG A 132 11.35 2.14 -2.98
N GLU A 133 11.17 3.15 -2.10
CA GLU A 133 9.90 3.40 -1.41
C GLU A 133 8.98 4.24 -2.28
N VAL A 134 7.74 3.82 -2.40
CA VAL A 134 6.66 4.58 -3.01
C VAL A 134 5.60 4.88 -1.94
N ARG A 135 5.28 6.15 -1.79
CA ARG A 135 4.19 6.63 -0.93
C ARG A 135 2.92 6.66 -1.75
N LEU A 136 1.90 5.95 -1.30
CA LEU A 136 0.69 5.77 -2.08
C LEU A 136 -0.41 6.71 -1.59
N THR A 137 -1.07 6.38 -0.49
CA THR A 137 -2.19 7.16 0.03
C THR A 137 -2.12 7.27 1.55
N GLY A 138 -2.80 8.29 2.11
CA GLY A 138 -3.02 8.37 3.54
C GLY A 138 -3.84 7.17 4.01
N LEU A 139 -3.45 6.55 5.14
CA LEU A 139 -4.09 5.36 5.65
C LEU A 139 -4.18 5.39 7.18
N ALA A 140 -5.41 5.42 7.71
CA ALA A 140 -5.64 5.46 9.15
C ALA A 140 -5.29 4.12 9.80
N GLU A 141 -5.80 3.03 9.23
CA GLU A 141 -5.60 1.67 9.70
C GLU A 141 -5.50 0.73 8.50
N TRP A 142 -4.96 -0.45 8.69
CA TRP A 142 -5.06 -1.55 7.75
C TRP A 142 -4.97 -2.89 8.47
N GLN A 143 -5.65 -3.87 7.92
CA GLN A 143 -5.64 -5.23 8.43
C GLN A 143 -5.55 -6.20 7.25
N VAL A 144 -4.82 -7.29 7.46
CA VAL A 144 -4.66 -8.36 6.48
C VAL A 144 -5.21 -9.65 7.08
N PHE A 145 -6.05 -10.35 6.32
CA PHE A 145 -6.58 -11.65 6.68
C PHE A 145 -6.24 -12.65 5.58
N PHE A 146 -5.93 -13.87 6.00
CA PHE A 146 -5.71 -14.98 5.08
C PHE A 146 -6.89 -15.94 5.09
N TYR A 147 -7.30 -16.38 3.91
CA TYR A 147 -8.28 -17.45 3.76
C TYR A 147 -7.54 -18.78 3.68
N ARG A 148 -7.78 -19.66 4.63
CA ARG A 148 -7.20 -20.99 4.70
C ARG A 148 -8.23 -21.96 5.25
N THR A 149 -8.27 -23.18 4.72
CA THR A 149 -9.14 -24.25 5.25
C THR A 149 -10.60 -23.87 5.42
N GLY A 150 -11.12 -23.02 4.51
CA GLY A 150 -12.52 -22.61 4.51
C GLY A 150 -12.88 -21.44 5.42
N ALA A 151 -11.92 -20.76 6.06
CA ALA A 151 -12.15 -19.65 6.97
C ALA A 151 -11.17 -18.50 6.78
N TRP A 152 -11.65 -17.28 7.05
CA TRP A 152 -10.79 -16.10 7.16
C TRP A 152 -10.22 -16.02 8.58
N GLY A 153 -8.91 -15.86 8.69
CA GLY A 153 -8.22 -15.76 9.96
C GLY A 153 -7.11 -14.71 9.94
N ASN A 154 -6.72 -14.27 11.14
CA ASN A 154 -5.53 -13.45 11.28
C ASN A 154 -4.30 -14.31 10.92
N PRO A 155 -3.41 -13.85 10.03
CA PRO A 155 -2.24 -14.62 9.61
C PRO A 155 -1.29 -15.02 10.75
N LEU A 156 -1.31 -14.25 11.86
CA LEU A 156 -0.48 -14.50 13.05
C LEU A 156 -1.13 -15.45 14.07
N SER A 157 -2.40 -15.80 13.88
CA SER A 157 -3.09 -16.71 14.81
C SER A 157 -2.62 -18.13 14.57
N SER A 158 -1.89 -18.69 15.53
CA SER A 158 -1.51 -20.10 15.60
C SER A 158 -2.68 -20.96 16.13
N THR A 159 -3.85 -20.84 15.55
CA THR A 159 -5.00 -21.65 15.96
C THR A 159 -4.82 -23.09 15.47
N GLY A 160 -4.11 -23.91 16.24
CA GLY A 160 -4.19 -25.37 16.16
C GLY A 160 -3.88 -26.02 14.79
N ALA A 161 -3.49 -25.23 13.81
CA ALA A 161 -3.22 -25.71 12.48
C ALA A 161 -1.82 -26.34 12.40
N ASP A 162 -1.75 -27.43 11.67
CA ASP A 162 -0.50 -28.07 11.28
C ASP A 162 0.51 -27.01 10.78
N PRO A 163 1.77 -27.02 11.26
CA PRO A 163 2.81 -26.10 10.78
C PRO A 163 2.97 -26.08 9.25
N ALA A 164 2.64 -27.17 8.57
CA ALA A 164 2.62 -27.27 7.12
C ALA A 164 1.55 -26.35 6.49
N VAL A 165 0.38 -26.20 7.11
CA VAL A 165 -0.71 -25.33 6.64
C VAL A 165 -0.35 -23.86 6.86
N ASN A 166 0.36 -23.54 7.92
CA ASN A 166 0.79 -22.17 8.20
C ASN A 166 1.87 -21.67 7.22
N ASN A 167 2.65 -22.56 6.63
CA ASN A 167 3.68 -22.25 5.65
C ASN A 167 3.20 -22.29 4.19
N SER A 168 2.00 -22.82 3.92
CA SER A 168 1.41 -22.81 2.59
C SER A 168 0.88 -21.42 2.24
N LEU A 169 0.83 -21.11 0.94
CA LEU A 169 0.12 -19.92 0.46
C LEU A 169 -1.35 -20.01 0.88
N PRO A 170 -1.96 -18.88 1.28
CA PRO A 170 -3.39 -18.83 1.51
C PRO A 170 -4.15 -18.90 0.18
N ASP A 171 -5.36 -19.44 0.19
CA ASP A 171 -6.26 -19.45 -0.97
C ASP A 171 -6.80 -18.05 -1.31
N GLY A 172 -6.72 -17.11 -0.35
CA GLY A 172 -7.14 -15.74 -0.54
C GLY A 172 -6.54 -14.80 0.50
N ILE A 173 -6.42 -13.53 0.12
CA ILE A 173 -5.95 -12.44 0.97
C ILE A 173 -7.02 -11.36 0.98
N ARG A 174 -7.46 -10.96 2.17
CA ARG A 174 -8.37 -9.84 2.38
C ARG A 174 -7.61 -8.69 2.99
N LEU A 175 -7.71 -7.55 2.34
CA LEU A 175 -7.26 -6.26 2.84
C LEU A 175 -8.45 -5.49 3.37
N VAL A 176 -8.33 -4.90 4.55
CA VAL A 176 -9.29 -3.96 5.16
C VAL A 176 -8.53 -2.66 5.43
N LEU A 177 -9.04 -1.56 4.91
CA LEU A 177 -8.46 -0.22 4.99
C LEU A 177 -9.38 0.72 5.77
#